data_102103333e1e62b8ca7a51ceb20fc20f
#
_entry.id   102103333e1e62b8ca7a51ceb20fc20f
#
_cell.length_a   1.000
_cell.length_b   1.000
_cell.length_c   1.000
_cell.angle_alpha   90.00
_cell.angle_beta   90.00
_cell.angle_gamma   90.00
#
_symmetry.space_group_name_H-M   'P 1'
#
loop_
_entity.id
_entity.type
_entity.pdbx_description
1 polymer ?
#
loop_
_entity_poly.entity_id
_entity_poly.type
_entity_poly.pdbx_seq_one_letter_code
_entity_poly.pdbx_strand_id
1 'polypeptide(L)'
;MGGPGSGRYDYATTPTVGECRMMDMDDMKEVTEHPNTAGELYWGEPEADDRNWLKWRTEGLRKIGGEERAKMIRLVYTTTHYPSEESSQVNYTVPIDYTEPNYGGVRPWFVCPECDTRRRKLYLPPRRGASRYLCRECYDLGYHTSRTSGDDVKQAELRYRRTFAKADAEGRRPHPNNASHFPDKPKGMHWDTFDSLVEDARDAREEWHTEMDRKMRELLERYQPPRSPL
;
A
#
# COMPACT_ATOMS: atom_id res chain seq x y z
N MET A 1 24.86 19.48 10.47
CA MET A 1 25.34 18.10 10.28
C MET A 1 24.67 17.23 11.33
N GLY A 2 23.80 16.28 10.91
CA GLY A 2 23.14 15.35 11.84
C GLY A 2 24.11 14.28 12.30
N GLY A 3 24.21 14.06 13.62
CA GLY A 3 25.07 13.01 14.19
C GLY A 3 24.54 11.59 13.92
N PRO A 4 25.34 10.53 14.19
CA PRO A 4 24.86 9.14 14.17
C PRO A 4 23.72 9.00 15.18
N GLY A 5 22.53 8.65 14.74
CA GLY A 5 21.31 8.60 15.55
C GLY A 5 20.32 9.74 15.32
N SER A 6 20.63 10.73 14.46
CA SER A 6 19.67 11.75 14.03
C SER A 6 18.66 11.21 12.99
N GLY A 7 18.73 9.94 12.63
CA GLY A 7 17.70 9.25 11.86
C GLY A 7 16.42 9.20 12.70
N ARG A 8 15.30 9.62 12.10
CA ARG A 8 13.99 9.47 12.73
C ARG A 8 13.78 7.98 13.02
N TYR A 9 13.49 7.64 14.27
CA TYR A 9 13.08 6.29 14.62
C TYR A 9 11.86 5.88 13.79
N ASP A 10 11.76 4.62 13.36
CA ASP A 10 10.68 4.11 12.51
C ASP A 10 9.28 4.42 13.04
N TYR A 11 9.11 4.53 14.36
CA TYR A 11 7.85 4.89 14.99
C TYR A 11 7.48 6.39 14.90
N ALA A 12 8.42 7.26 14.54
CA ALA A 12 8.22 8.71 14.42
C ALA A 12 7.90 9.15 12.97
N THR A 13 7.91 8.23 12.01
CA THR A 13 7.63 8.56 10.62
C THR A 13 6.14 8.47 10.31
N THR A 14 5.61 9.44 9.57
CA THR A 14 4.25 9.37 9.01
C THR A 14 4.13 8.11 8.14
N PRO A 15 3.12 7.24 8.31
CA PRO A 15 2.98 6.04 7.50
C PRO A 15 2.90 6.35 6.00
N THR A 16 3.33 5.39 5.17
CA THR A 16 3.13 5.48 3.73
C THR A 16 1.83 4.76 3.33
N VAL A 17 1.30 5.09 2.16
CA VAL A 17 0.12 4.41 1.61
C VAL A 17 0.30 2.89 1.50
N GLY A 18 1.53 2.41 1.28
CA GLY A 18 1.85 0.98 1.17
C GLY A 18 1.85 0.22 2.50
N GLU A 19 1.95 0.92 3.63
CA GLU A 19 1.90 0.36 4.99
C GLU A 19 0.48 0.33 5.54
N CYS A 20 -0.48 0.94 4.85
CA CYS A 20 -1.87 1.05 5.29
C CYS A 20 -2.72 -0.10 4.73
N ARG A 21 -3.72 -0.52 5.50
CA ARG A 21 -4.85 -1.25 4.92
C ARG A 21 -5.60 -0.28 4.00
N MET A 22 -5.92 -0.73 2.81
CA MET A 22 -6.51 0.12 1.79
C MET A 22 -7.82 -0.48 1.29
N MET A 23 -8.84 0.36 1.16
CA MET A 23 -10.04 0.07 0.39
C MET A 23 -9.93 0.77 -0.96
N ASP A 24 -10.04 0.03 -2.06
CA ASP A 24 -10.09 0.59 -3.41
C ASP A 24 -11.52 0.51 -3.96
N MET A 25 -11.98 1.59 -4.57
CA MET A 25 -13.31 1.63 -5.18
C MET A 25 -13.42 0.69 -6.40
N ASP A 26 -12.31 0.37 -7.05
CA ASP A 26 -12.31 -0.59 -8.16
C ASP A 26 -12.69 -1.99 -7.70
N ASP A 27 -12.21 -2.40 -6.50
CA ASP A 27 -12.55 -3.69 -5.90
C ASP A 27 -14.03 -3.73 -5.44
N MET A 28 -14.65 -2.56 -5.28
CA MET A 28 -16.01 -2.40 -4.80
C MET A 28 -16.99 -1.91 -5.88
N LYS A 29 -16.59 -1.82 -7.13
CA LYS A 29 -17.42 -1.30 -8.21
C LYS A 29 -18.69 -2.12 -8.39
N GLU A 30 -18.58 -3.44 -8.50
CA GLU A 30 -19.73 -4.34 -8.64
C GLU A 30 -20.68 -4.26 -7.44
N VAL A 31 -20.11 -4.09 -6.24
CA VAL A 31 -20.86 -3.94 -4.99
C VAL A 31 -21.75 -2.70 -5.02
N THR A 32 -21.25 -1.60 -5.59
CA THR A 32 -22.02 -0.35 -5.68
C THR A 32 -23.13 -0.40 -6.73
N GLU A 33 -23.01 -1.29 -7.70
CA GLU A 33 -24.00 -1.55 -8.74
C GLU A 33 -25.17 -2.44 -8.24
N HIS A 34 -24.93 -3.21 -7.17
CA HIS A 34 -25.93 -4.08 -6.56
C HIS A 34 -26.29 -3.59 -5.14
N PRO A 35 -27.38 -2.79 -5.00
CA PRO A 35 -27.82 -2.34 -3.69
C PRO A 35 -28.26 -3.51 -2.81
N ASN A 36 -28.14 -3.36 -1.48
CA ASN A 36 -28.45 -4.36 -0.45
C ASN A 36 -27.56 -5.62 -0.48
N THR A 37 -26.35 -5.49 -0.98
CA THR A 37 -25.31 -6.54 -0.90
C THR A 37 -24.43 -6.36 0.33
N ALA A 38 -23.86 -7.46 0.80
CA ALA A 38 -22.93 -7.47 1.92
C ALA A 38 -21.78 -8.47 1.64
N GLY A 39 -20.66 -8.25 2.25
CA GLY A 39 -19.50 -9.14 2.15
C GLY A 39 -18.41 -8.79 3.15
N GLU A 40 -17.25 -9.35 2.91
CA GLU A 40 -16.08 -9.18 3.77
C GLU A 40 -14.86 -8.84 2.92
N LEU A 41 -13.98 -8.01 3.45
CA LEU A 41 -12.65 -7.74 2.90
C LEU A 41 -11.61 -8.28 3.89
N TYR A 42 -10.55 -8.88 3.34
CA TYR A 42 -9.46 -9.47 4.10
C TYR A 42 -8.14 -8.87 3.71
N TRP A 43 -7.23 -8.72 4.68
CA TRP A 43 -5.84 -8.34 4.49
C TRP A 43 -4.94 -9.34 5.21
N GLY A 44 -3.87 -9.77 4.58
CA GLY A 44 -2.93 -10.78 5.07
C GLY A 44 -3.08 -12.12 4.35
N GLU A 45 -2.30 -13.09 4.77
CA GLU A 45 -2.33 -14.44 4.19
C GLU A 45 -3.66 -15.13 4.49
N PRO A 46 -4.25 -15.85 3.51
CA PRO A 46 -5.57 -16.46 3.65
C PRO A 46 -5.70 -17.46 4.82
N GLU A 47 -4.60 -18.06 5.24
CA GLU A 47 -4.56 -19.10 6.27
C GLU A 47 -4.06 -18.62 7.64
N ALA A 48 -3.69 -17.35 7.77
CA ALA A 48 -3.20 -16.80 9.03
C ALA A 48 -4.34 -16.59 10.04
N ASP A 49 -4.13 -17.01 11.30
CA ASP A 49 -5.10 -16.83 12.39
C ASP A 49 -5.34 -15.37 12.75
N ASP A 50 -4.41 -14.48 12.39
CA ASP A 50 -4.44 -13.04 12.67
C ASP A 50 -4.98 -12.21 11.51
N ARG A 51 -5.71 -12.81 10.58
CA ARG A 51 -6.29 -12.11 9.43
C ARG A 51 -7.09 -10.90 9.87
N ASN A 52 -6.70 -9.78 9.35
CA ASN A 52 -7.48 -8.56 9.50
C ASN A 52 -8.64 -8.58 8.50
N TRP A 53 -9.85 -8.42 9.00
CA TRP A 53 -11.06 -8.44 8.19
C TRP A 53 -11.97 -7.27 8.54
N LEU A 54 -12.81 -6.88 7.61
CA LEU A 54 -13.96 -6.01 7.84
C LEU A 54 -15.18 -6.55 7.13
N LYS A 55 -16.33 -6.41 7.76
CA LYS A 55 -17.63 -6.62 7.13
C LYS A 55 -18.12 -5.32 6.54
N TRP A 56 -18.68 -5.43 5.36
CA TRP A 56 -19.32 -4.30 4.71
C TRP A 56 -20.71 -4.68 4.22
N ARG A 57 -21.58 -3.68 4.12
CA ARG A 57 -22.86 -3.79 3.41
C ARG A 57 -23.22 -2.46 2.75
N THR A 58 -23.88 -2.54 1.62
CA THR A 58 -24.43 -1.36 0.96
C THR A 58 -25.75 -0.95 1.60
N GLU A 59 -25.97 0.36 1.72
CA GLU A 59 -27.17 0.92 2.34
C GLU A 59 -27.71 2.11 1.53
N GLY A 60 -29.03 2.23 1.53
CA GLY A 60 -29.73 3.30 0.81
C GLY A 60 -29.65 3.15 -0.69
N LEU A 61 -30.60 3.76 -1.38
CA LEU A 61 -30.72 3.74 -2.83
C LEU A 61 -30.65 5.15 -3.39
N ARG A 62 -30.01 5.28 -4.54
CA ARG A 62 -29.99 6.50 -5.36
C ARG A 62 -30.10 6.12 -6.82
N LYS A 63 -30.97 6.79 -7.58
CA LYS A 63 -31.03 6.63 -9.03
C LYS A 63 -29.94 7.44 -9.71
N ILE A 64 -29.09 6.74 -10.48
CA ILE A 64 -28.00 7.33 -11.28
C ILE A 64 -28.03 6.68 -12.65
N GLY A 65 -28.13 7.47 -13.71
CA GLY A 65 -28.20 6.95 -15.08
C GLY A 65 -29.40 6.02 -15.33
N GLY A 66 -30.48 6.17 -14.58
CA GLY A 66 -31.69 5.32 -14.68
C GLY A 66 -31.65 4.05 -13.81
N GLU A 67 -30.53 3.67 -13.27
CA GLU A 67 -30.32 2.49 -12.42
C GLU A 67 -30.26 2.83 -10.92
N GLU A 68 -30.70 1.90 -10.08
CA GLU A 68 -30.58 2.03 -8.63
C GLU A 68 -29.19 1.61 -8.19
N ARG A 69 -28.51 2.49 -7.44
CA ARG A 69 -27.17 2.29 -6.94
C ARG A 69 -27.09 2.55 -5.44
N ALA A 70 -26.14 1.93 -4.79
CA ALA A 70 -25.91 2.11 -3.36
C ALA A 70 -25.56 3.57 -3.02
N LYS A 71 -26.16 4.12 -1.96
CA LYS A 71 -25.90 5.48 -1.48
C LYS A 71 -24.71 5.54 -0.54
N MET A 72 -24.48 4.49 0.23
CA MET A 72 -23.40 4.40 1.22
C MET A 72 -23.00 2.94 1.47
N ILE A 73 -21.82 2.76 2.01
CA ILE A 73 -21.32 1.47 2.51
C ILE A 73 -21.17 1.58 4.01
N ARG A 74 -21.79 0.67 4.76
CA ARG A 74 -21.54 0.48 6.18
C ARG A 74 -20.36 -0.43 6.39
N LEU A 75 -19.42 -0.03 7.23
CA LEU A 75 -18.22 -0.78 7.59
C LEU A 75 -18.33 -1.20 9.07
N VAL A 76 -18.05 -2.48 9.34
CA VAL A 76 -18.02 -3.04 10.70
C VAL A 76 -16.77 -3.88 10.87
N TYR A 77 -15.92 -3.53 11.81
CA TYR A 77 -14.67 -4.24 12.13
C TYR A 77 -14.21 -3.96 13.55
N THR A 78 -13.23 -4.71 14.00
CA THR A 78 -12.60 -4.53 15.31
C THR A 78 -11.21 -3.93 15.13
N THR A 79 -10.88 -2.93 15.94
CA THR A 79 -9.52 -2.40 16.06
C THR A 79 -8.96 -2.74 17.42
N THR A 80 -7.71 -3.23 17.46
CA THR A 80 -6.98 -3.45 18.69
C THR A 80 -5.98 -2.33 18.90
N HIS A 81 -6.00 -1.72 20.08
CA HIS A 81 -5.12 -0.62 20.44
C HIS A 81 -3.90 -1.14 21.18
N TYR A 82 -2.71 -0.96 20.61
CA TYR A 82 -1.45 -1.26 21.28
C TYR A 82 -0.99 -0.07 22.13
N PRO A 83 -0.42 -0.24 23.35
CA PRO A 83 -0.10 -1.49 24.03
C PRO A 83 -1.21 -2.01 24.98
N SER A 84 -2.37 -1.36 25.07
CA SER A 84 -3.43 -1.75 26.03
C SER A 84 -4.11 -3.07 25.66
N GLU A 85 -3.94 -3.58 24.43
CA GLU A 85 -4.64 -4.72 23.87
C GLU A 85 -6.19 -4.61 23.92
N GLU A 86 -6.69 -3.41 24.23
CA GLU A 86 -8.13 -3.14 24.22
C GLU A 86 -8.66 -3.16 22.78
N SER A 87 -9.67 -3.97 22.57
CA SER A 87 -10.36 -4.06 21.29
C SER A 87 -11.64 -3.22 21.32
N SER A 88 -11.82 -2.41 20.28
CA SER A 88 -13.03 -1.63 20.08
C SER A 88 -13.69 -1.96 18.75
N GLN A 89 -15.02 -2.12 18.79
CA GLN A 89 -15.79 -2.31 17.55
C GLN A 89 -16.03 -0.96 16.89
N VAL A 90 -15.68 -0.88 15.62
CA VAL A 90 -15.90 0.28 14.75
C VAL A 90 -17.10 -0.01 13.84
N ASN A 91 -18.07 0.89 13.81
CA ASN A 91 -19.26 0.79 12.96
C ASN A 91 -19.64 2.19 12.47
N TYR A 92 -19.50 2.43 11.17
CA TYR A 92 -19.85 3.70 10.56
C TYR A 92 -20.13 3.52 9.05
N THR A 93 -20.68 4.57 8.43
CA THR A 93 -20.98 4.58 7.02
C THR A 93 -20.01 5.47 6.25
N VAL A 94 -19.63 5.04 5.06
CA VAL A 94 -18.89 5.81 4.06
C VAL A 94 -19.85 6.13 2.92
N PRO A 95 -20.16 7.40 2.65
CA PRO A 95 -21.00 7.76 1.54
C PRO A 95 -20.32 7.45 0.20
N ILE A 96 -21.14 7.12 -0.81
CA ILE A 96 -20.71 6.91 -2.18
C ILE A 96 -21.28 8.03 -3.04
N ASP A 97 -20.43 8.64 -3.83
CA ASP A 97 -20.84 9.57 -4.87
C ASP A 97 -20.52 9.02 -6.26
N TYR A 98 -21.18 9.57 -7.27
CA TYR A 98 -21.10 9.06 -8.63
C TYR A 98 -20.83 10.20 -9.60
N THR A 99 -20.03 9.94 -10.62
CA THR A 99 -19.82 10.84 -11.75
C THR A 99 -20.10 10.12 -13.07
N GLU A 100 -20.56 10.85 -14.05
CA GLU A 100 -20.78 10.35 -15.42
C GLU A 100 -19.59 10.80 -16.28
N PRO A 101 -18.71 9.88 -16.70
CA PRO A 101 -17.59 10.20 -17.59
C PRO A 101 -18.09 10.53 -19.01
N ASN A 102 -17.29 11.31 -19.76
CA ASN A 102 -17.62 11.73 -21.14
C ASN A 102 -17.84 10.56 -22.13
N TYR A 103 -17.29 9.39 -21.82
CA TYR A 103 -17.43 8.18 -22.65
C TYR A 103 -18.59 7.27 -22.21
N GLY A 104 -19.48 7.79 -21.37
CA GLY A 104 -20.61 7.04 -20.82
C GLY A 104 -20.26 6.20 -19.59
N GLY A 105 -21.30 5.56 -19.03
CA GLY A 105 -21.19 4.79 -17.80
C GLY A 105 -21.22 5.66 -16.54
N VAL A 106 -21.03 5.03 -15.40
CA VAL A 106 -21.05 5.67 -14.09
C VAL A 106 -19.81 5.26 -13.30
N ARG A 107 -19.11 6.22 -12.72
CA ARG A 107 -17.93 5.99 -11.88
C ARG A 107 -18.25 6.27 -10.42
N PRO A 108 -18.20 5.25 -9.55
CA PRO A 108 -18.35 5.43 -8.11
C PRO A 108 -17.08 6.00 -7.46
N TRP A 109 -17.30 6.72 -6.34
CA TRP A 109 -16.26 7.30 -5.50
C TRP A 109 -16.65 7.17 -4.04
N PHE A 110 -15.70 6.87 -3.18
CA PHE A 110 -15.87 7.11 -1.76
C PHE A 110 -15.91 8.61 -1.48
N VAL A 111 -16.76 9.02 -0.58
CA VAL A 111 -16.68 10.35 0.04
C VAL A 111 -15.97 10.18 1.37
N CYS A 112 -14.82 10.82 1.54
CA CYS A 112 -14.02 10.70 2.75
C CYS A 112 -14.82 11.18 3.97
N PRO A 113 -14.96 10.37 5.04
CA PRO A 113 -15.76 10.75 6.22
C PRO A 113 -15.25 11.94 7.01
N GLU A 114 -14.04 12.41 6.75
CA GLU A 114 -13.42 13.54 7.44
C GLU A 114 -13.47 14.85 6.65
N CYS A 115 -13.18 14.81 5.35
CA CYS A 115 -13.07 16.02 4.51
C CYS A 115 -14.13 16.13 3.42
N ASP A 116 -15.08 15.21 3.35
CA ASP A 116 -16.16 15.14 2.37
C ASP A 116 -15.73 15.19 0.89
N THR A 117 -14.45 14.91 0.62
CA THR A 117 -13.90 14.92 -0.75
C THR A 117 -14.01 13.54 -1.39
N ARG A 118 -14.35 13.51 -2.69
CA ARG A 118 -14.37 12.27 -3.49
C ARG A 118 -12.99 11.66 -3.58
N ARG A 119 -12.89 10.35 -3.30
CA ARG A 119 -11.65 9.58 -3.33
C ARG A 119 -11.87 8.19 -3.91
N ARG A 120 -10.89 7.70 -4.66
CA ARG A 120 -10.90 6.29 -5.11
C ARG A 120 -10.48 5.33 -4.01
N LYS A 121 -9.61 5.79 -3.12
CA LYS A 121 -8.98 4.96 -2.08
C LYS A 121 -9.13 5.61 -0.72
N LEU A 122 -9.45 4.77 0.26
CA LEU A 122 -9.40 5.12 1.66
C LEU A 122 -8.40 4.20 2.38
N TYR A 123 -7.76 4.73 3.41
CA TYR A 123 -6.65 4.10 4.10
C TYR A 123 -6.89 4.02 5.60
N LEU A 124 -6.44 2.94 6.21
CA LEU A 124 -6.35 2.78 7.66
C LEU A 124 -4.88 2.49 8.02
N PRO A 125 -4.14 3.50 8.50
CA PRO A 125 -2.73 3.33 8.83
C PRO A 125 -2.54 2.53 10.12
N PRO A 126 -1.43 1.77 10.26
CA PRO A 126 -1.09 1.02 11.47
C PRO A 126 -0.50 1.95 12.55
N ARG A 127 -1.28 2.97 12.99
CA ARG A 127 -0.84 3.93 14.01
C ARG A 127 -1.88 4.10 15.11
N ARG A 128 -1.43 4.49 16.29
CA ARG A 128 -2.35 4.81 17.44
C ARG A 128 -3.37 5.87 17.05
N GLY A 129 -4.62 5.65 17.45
CA GLY A 129 -5.72 6.58 17.21
C GLY A 129 -6.35 6.50 15.83
N ALA A 130 -5.78 5.76 14.88
CA ALA A 130 -6.43 5.50 13.62
C ALA A 130 -7.47 4.39 13.77
N SER A 131 -8.74 4.75 13.65
CA SER A 131 -9.86 3.80 13.77
C SER A 131 -10.79 3.80 12.57
N ARG A 132 -10.66 4.75 11.63
CA ARG A 132 -11.51 4.88 10.45
C ARG A 132 -10.70 4.88 9.17
N TYR A 133 -11.28 4.39 8.10
CA TYR A 133 -10.73 4.55 6.76
C TYR A 133 -10.96 5.99 6.29
N LEU A 134 -9.89 6.75 6.08
CA LEU A 134 -9.89 8.12 5.60
C LEU A 134 -9.01 8.26 4.35
N CYS A 135 -9.09 9.39 3.67
CA CYS A 135 -8.25 9.63 2.51
C CYS A 135 -6.77 9.85 2.88
N ARG A 136 -5.90 9.75 1.87
CA ARG A 136 -4.46 9.95 2.01
C ARG A 136 -4.11 11.29 2.68
N GLU A 137 -4.81 12.33 2.31
CA GLU A 137 -4.55 13.70 2.81
C GLU A 137 -4.98 13.88 4.26
N CYS A 138 -6.13 13.33 4.68
CA CYS A 138 -6.56 13.39 6.08
C CYS A 138 -5.62 12.67 7.02
N TYR A 139 -4.94 11.64 6.55
CA TYR A 139 -3.91 10.95 7.31
C TYR A 139 -2.50 11.46 7.06
N ASP A 140 -2.31 12.44 6.17
CA ASP A 140 -0.99 12.95 5.76
C ASP A 140 -0.03 11.83 5.31
N LEU A 141 -0.55 10.85 4.54
CA LEU A 141 0.25 9.71 4.12
C LEU A 141 1.18 10.07 2.97
N GLY A 142 2.44 9.71 3.12
CA GLY A 142 3.43 9.80 2.05
C GLY A 142 3.37 8.61 1.08
N TYR A 143 3.98 8.77 -0.08
CA TYR A 143 4.33 7.63 -0.92
C TYR A 143 5.70 7.10 -0.52
N HIS A 144 5.90 5.79 -0.57
CA HIS A 144 7.20 5.18 -0.25
C HIS A 144 8.32 5.77 -1.12
N THR A 145 8.03 6.06 -2.40
CA THR A 145 8.96 6.71 -3.33
C THR A 145 9.42 8.10 -2.89
N SER A 146 8.54 8.87 -2.25
CA SER A 146 8.90 10.21 -1.75
C SER A 146 9.84 10.16 -0.55
N ARG A 147 9.86 9.03 0.17
CA ARG A 147 10.74 8.82 1.34
C ARG A 147 12.11 8.28 0.99
N THR A 148 12.24 7.67 -0.17
CA THR A 148 13.50 7.10 -0.66
C THR A 148 14.27 8.07 -1.53
N SER A 149 13.75 9.27 -1.79
CA SER A 149 14.48 10.32 -2.49
C SER A 149 15.73 10.71 -1.68
N GLY A 150 16.92 10.44 -2.24
CA GLY A 150 18.20 10.63 -1.56
C GLY A 150 18.78 9.38 -0.88
N ASP A 151 18.12 8.21 -0.98
CA ASP A 151 18.68 6.91 -0.59
C ASP A 151 18.74 5.99 -1.82
N ASP A 152 19.88 6.02 -2.51
CA ASP A 152 20.09 5.32 -3.78
C ASP A 152 19.91 3.80 -3.64
N VAL A 153 20.32 3.23 -2.48
CA VAL A 153 20.11 1.80 -2.17
C VAL A 153 18.63 1.46 -2.14
N LYS A 154 17.81 2.26 -1.45
CA LYS A 154 16.36 2.03 -1.38
C LYS A 154 15.67 2.28 -2.71
N GLN A 155 16.14 3.23 -3.50
CA GLN A 155 15.60 3.47 -4.85
C GLN A 155 15.84 2.27 -5.76
N ALA A 156 17.06 1.76 -5.79
CA ALA A 156 17.43 0.56 -6.58
C ALA A 156 16.64 -0.67 -6.11
N GLU A 157 16.48 -0.88 -4.79
CA GLU A 157 15.64 -1.95 -4.24
C GLU A 157 14.18 -1.85 -4.73
N LEU A 158 13.60 -0.67 -4.67
CA LEU A 158 12.21 -0.46 -5.12
C LEU A 158 12.06 -0.65 -6.63
N ARG A 159 13.02 -0.18 -7.42
CA ARG A 159 13.03 -0.40 -8.87
C ARG A 159 13.05 -1.91 -9.14
N TYR A 160 13.97 -2.65 -8.52
CA TYR A 160 14.04 -4.09 -8.63
C TYR A 160 12.71 -4.79 -8.31
N ARG A 161 12.16 -4.53 -7.12
CA ARG A 161 10.91 -5.16 -6.65
C ARG A 161 9.72 -4.89 -7.57
N ARG A 162 9.62 -3.68 -8.13
CA ARG A 162 8.55 -3.31 -9.06
C ARG A 162 8.68 -4.01 -10.40
N THR A 163 9.88 -4.05 -10.93
CA THR A 163 10.17 -4.65 -12.23
C THR A 163 9.98 -6.16 -12.16
N PHE A 164 10.49 -6.78 -11.09
CA PHE A 164 10.28 -8.20 -10.83
C PHE A 164 8.79 -8.56 -10.74
N ALA A 165 8.01 -7.80 -9.97
CA ALA A 165 6.57 -8.04 -9.82
C ALA A 165 5.78 -7.93 -11.14
N LYS A 166 6.23 -7.12 -12.08
CA LYS A 166 5.63 -7.05 -13.42
C LYS A 166 5.93 -8.27 -14.27
N ALA A 167 7.12 -8.86 -14.09
CA ALA A 167 7.55 -10.06 -14.81
C ALA A 167 7.01 -11.36 -14.17
N ASP A 168 6.52 -11.31 -12.94
CA ASP A 168 6.06 -12.46 -12.19
C ASP A 168 4.53 -12.62 -12.24
N ALA A 169 4.05 -13.80 -12.58
CA ALA A 169 2.61 -14.08 -12.69
C ALA A 169 1.87 -13.92 -11.34
N GLU A 170 2.57 -14.14 -10.23
CA GLU A 170 2.04 -14.01 -8.87
C GLU A 170 2.28 -12.61 -8.27
N GLY A 171 2.98 -11.74 -8.99
CA GLY A 171 3.29 -10.38 -8.55
C GLY A 171 4.21 -10.31 -7.33
N ARG A 172 5.01 -11.36 -7.08
CA ARG A 172 5.98 -11.41 -5.96
C ARG A 172 6.98 -10.27 -6.05
N ARG A 173 7.45 -9.83 -4.88
CA ARG A 173 8.38 -8.69 -4.74
C ARG A 173 9.56 -9.07 -3.85
N PRO A 174 10.42 -10.02 -4.27
CA PRO A 174 11.53 -10.46 -3.46
C PRO A 174 12.53 -9.32 -3.19
N HIS A 175 13.27 -9.44 -2.10
CA HIS A 175 14.41 -8.56 -1.84
C HIS A 175 15.54 -8.88 -2.83
N PRO A 176 16.32 -7.90 -3.34
CA PRO A 176 17.39 -8.13 -4.30
C PRO A 176 18.40 -9.21 -3.88
N ASN A 177 18.67 -9.31 -2.58
CA ASN A 177 19.61 -10.29 -2.01
C ASN A 177 19.05 -11.73 -2.00
N ASN A 178 17.72 -11.91 -1.98
CA ASN A 178 17.08 -13.22 -1.83
C ASN A 178 16.60 -13.81 -3.15
N ALA A 179 16.72 -13.10 -4.25
CA ALA A 179 16.24 -13.56 -5.55
C ALA A 179 17.27 -14.48 -6.19
N SER A 180 17.08 -15.78 -6.06
CA SER A 180 17.92 -16.80 -6.70
C SER A 180 17.56 -17.03 -8.16
N HIS A 181 16.30 -16.87 -8.55
CA HIS A 181 15.80 -17.12 -9.89
C HIS A 181 14.80 -16.06 -10.32
N PHE A 182 14.81 -15.71 -11.61
CA PHE A 182 13.71 -14.96 -12.20
C PHE A 182 12.51 -15.88 -12.43
N PRO A 183 11.29 -15.34 -12.39
CA PRO A 183 10.10 -16.13 -12.62
C PRO A 183 10.03 -16.62 -14.07
N ASP A 184 9.23 -17.65 -14.30
CA ASP A 184 8.85 -18.05 -15.65
C ASP A 184 7.94 -16.96 -16.27
N LYS A 185 8.01 -16.81 -17.58
CA LYS A 185 7.21 -15.83 -18.31
C LYS A 185 5.72 -16.05 -18.11
N PRO A 186 4.97 -15.02 -17.65
CA PRO A 186 3.53 -15.12 -17.48
C PRO A 186 2.81 -15.47 -18.79
N LYS A 187 1.74 -16.26 -18.67
CA LYS A 187 0.89 -16.60 -19.82
C LYS A 187 0.30 -15.31 -20.42
N GLY A 188 0.42 -15.16 -21.74
CA GLY A 188 -0.09 -14.00 -22.47
C GLY A 188 0.85 -12.81 -22.56
N MET A 189 1.95 -12.77 -21.82
CA MET A 189 2.98 -11.74 -21.98
C MET A 189 3.83 -12.02 -23.23
N HIS A 190 4.17 -10.96 -23.98
CA HIS A 190 5.08 -11.07 -25.11
C HIS A 190 6.51 -11.32 -24.65
N TRP A 191 7.32 -12.10 -25.40
CA TRP A 191 8.70 -12.41 -25.01
C TRP A 191 9.56 -11.16 -24.89
N ASP A 192 9.49 -10.25 -25.86
CA ASP A 192 10.26 -9.00 -25.83
C ASP A 192 9.97 -8.15 -24.59
N THR A 193 8.71 -8.14 -24.16
CA THR A 193 8.30 -7.43 -22.93
C THR A 193 8.85 -8.13 -21.69
N PHE A 194 8.80 -9.46 -21.66
CA PHE A 194 9.33 -10.24 -20.54
C PHE A 194 10.85 -10.08 -20.43
N ASP A 195 11.57 -10.22 -21.54
CA ASP A 195 13.03 -10.10 -21.59
C ASP A 195 13.49 -8.71 -21.16
N SER A 196 12.81 -7.66 -21.63
CA SER A 196 13.07 -6.27 -21.19
C SER A 196 12.83 -6.09 -19.68
N LEU A 197 11.77 -6.68 -19.11
CA LEU A 197 11.51 -6.61 -17.66
C LEU A 197 12.56 -7.38 -16.86
N VAL A 198 13.02 -8.51 -17.35
CA VAL A 198 14.09 -9.31 -16.71
C VAL A 198 15.41 -8.55 -16.74
N GLU A 199 15.74 -7.90 -17.85
CA GLU A 199 16.95 -7.07 -18.00
C GLU A 199 16.90 -5.87 -17.07
N ASP A 200 15.81 -5.09 -17.08
CA ASP A 200 15.59 -3.97 -16.15
C ASP A 200 15.70 -4.39 -14.67
N ALA A 201 15.23 -5.59 -14.34
CA ALA A 201 15.33 -6.10 -12.96
C ALA A 201 16.77 -6.50 -12.61
N ARG A 202 17.52 -7.08 -13.56
CA ARG A 202 18.94 -7.39 -13.36
C ARG A 202 19.76 -6.13 -13.13
N ASP A 203 19.55 -5.11 -13.96
CA ASP A 203 20.22 -3.81 -13.84
C ASP A 203 19.94 -3.15 -12.49
N ALA A 204 18.67 -3.13 -12.09
CA ALA A 204 18.29 -2.59 -10.79
C ALA A 204 18.88 -3.37 -9.60
N ARG A 205 19.07 -4.68 -9.76
CA ARG A 205 19.74 -5.51 -8.74
C ARG A 205 21.23 -5.21 -8.66
N GLU A 206 21.90 -5.04 -9.80
CA GLU A 206 23.32 -4.68 -9.87
C GLU A 206 23.55 -3.28 -9.29
N GLU A 207 22.70 -2.32 -9.63
CA GLU A 207 22.68 -0.99 -9.05
C GLU A 207 22.55 -1.06 -7.51
N TRP A 208 21.63 -1.88 -7.00
CA TRP A 208 21.45 -2.06 -5.57
C TRP A 208 22.73 -2.61 -4.89
N HIS A 209 23.37 -3.62 -5.48
CA HIS A 209 24.63 -4.16 -4.93
C HIS A 209 25.73 -3.09 -4.93
N THR A 210 25.90 -2.35 -6.00
CA THR A 210 26.90 -1.29 -6.14
C THR A 210 26.70 -0.20 -5.09
N GLU A 211 25.48 0.27 -4.90
CA GLU A 211 25.13 1.30 -3.92
C GLU A 211 25.27 0.80 -2.47
N MET A 212 24.91 -0.46 -2.23
CA MET A 212 25.11 -1.09 -0.93
C MET A 212 26.58 -1.21 -0.56
N ASP A 213 27.44 -1.63 -1.51
CA ASP A 213 28.88 -1.73 -1.31
C ASP A 213 29.52 -0.36 -1.09
N ARG A 214 29.04 0.67 -1.80
CA ARG A 214 29.47 2.05 -1.60
C ARG A 214 29.14 2.51 -0.17
N LYS A 215 27.89 2.32 0.25
CA LYS A 215 27.40 2.71 1.58
C LYS A 215 28.14 1.95 2.70
N MET A 216 28.43 0.68 2.48
CA MET A 216 29.20 -0.13 3.44
C MET A 216 30.63 0.38 3.60
N ARG A 217 31.32 0.70 2.49
CA ARG A 217 32.68 1.30 2.55
C ARG A 217 32.68 2.62 3.30
N GLU A 218 31.73 3.52 3.02
CA GLU A 218 31.59 4.79 3.73
C GLU A 218 31.39 4.60 5.25
N LEU A 219 30.61 3.59 5.65
CA LEU A 219 30.41 3.26 7.05
C LEU A 219 31.69 2.73 7.72
N LEU A 220 32.43 1.85 7.03
CA LEU A 220 33.68 1.30 7.52
C LEU A 220 34.78 2.38 7.65
N GLU A 221 34.84 3.32 6.71
CA GLU A 221 35.78 4.47 6.79
C GLU A 221 35.47 5.41 7.97
N ARG A 222 34.20 5.55 8.33
CA ARG A 222 33.77 6.34 9.50
C ARG A 222 34.03 5.61 10.83
N TYR A 223 34.03 4.27 10.82
CA TYR A 223 34.28 3.46 11.98
C TYR A 223 35.79 3.29 12.18
N GLN A 224 36.44 4.23 12.91
CA GLN A 224 37.78 4.02 13.42
C GLN A 224 37.64 3.32 14.78
N PRO A 225 38.07 2.06 14.94
CA PRO A 225 38.10 1.44 16.27
C PRO A 225 39.03 2.23 17.19
N PRO A 226 38.68 2.36 18.47
CA PRO A 226 39.55 3.03 19.42
C PRO A 226 40.93 2.36 19.37
N ARG A 227 42.00 3.16 19.18
CA ARG A 227 43.39 2.65 19.25
C ARG A 227 43.57 2.07 20.64
N SER A 228 43.85 0.77 20.73
CA SER A 228 44.23 0.14 21.98
C SER A 228 45.44 0.89 22.54
N PRO A 229 45.42 1.37 23.81
CA PRO A 229 46.62 1.91 24.42
C PRO A 229 47.65 0.80 24.52
N LEU A 230 48.88 1.08 24.04
CA LEU A 230 50.08 0.25 24.21
C LEU A 230 50.49 0.24 25.68
#